data_6481e59e99d79fd46745f8d76b2cf657
#
_entry.id   6481e59e99d79fd46745f8d76b2cf657
#
_cell.length_a   1.000
_cell.length_b   1.000
_cell.length_c   1.000
_cell.angle_alpha   90.00
_cell.angle_beta   90.00
_cell.angle_gamma   90.00
#
_symmetry.space_group_name_H-M   'P 1'
#
loop_
_entity.id
_entity.type
_entity.pdbx_description
1 polymer ?
#
loop_
_entity_poly.entity_id
_entity_poly.type
_entity_poly.pdbx_seq_one_letter_code
_entity_poly.pdbx_strand_id
1 'polypeptide(L)'
;MLYAHVENGSITYRGTLPKSWRNISGLNLSEGNDDYLKTLGWVPYIEVPIEIGVDETGDGEDTVVTETEVTAIAKKRAMTEDEKTDRYKGEALQEINRLEELETPRRLAEALPDESAGSAEGRTWFKTNRGKIAIERAKLS
;
A
#
# COMPACT_ATOMS: atom_id res chain seq x y z
N MET A 1 1.37 21.26 -2.64
CA MET A 1 0.01 21.37 -2.08
C MET A 1 -1.01 20.93 -3.12
N LEU A 2 -2.05 20.26 -2.68
CA LEU A 2 -3.10 19.77 -3.58
C LEU A 2 -4.28 20.73 -3.63
N TYR A 3 -4.84 20.86 -4.82
CA TYR A 3 -6.02 21.69 -5.08
C TYR A 3 -7.05 20.90 -5.87
N ALA A 4 -8.29 21.31 -5.78
CA ALA A 4 -9.39 20.81 -6.59
C ALA A 4 -10.04 21.96 -7.35
N HIS A 5 -10.40 21.71 -8.61
CA HIS A 5 -11.26 22.63 -9.35
C HIS A 5 -12.70 22.16 -9.22
N VAL A 6 -13.57 23.05 -8.81
CA VAL A 6 -14.99 22.78 -8.56
C VAL A 6 -15.85 23.61 -9.49
N GLU A 7 -16.74 22.93 -10.24
CA GLU A 7 -17.77 23.57 -11.07
C GLU A 7 -19.14 23.01 -10.67
N ASN A 8 -20.08 23.90 -10.36
CA ASN A 8 -21.46 23.52 -9.99
C ASN A 8 -21.52 22.47 -8.85
N GLY A 9 -20.63 22.60 -7.86
CA GLY A 9 -20.57 21.69 -6.73
C GLY A 9 -19.89 20.34 -7.02
N SER A 10 -19.37 20.14 -8.24
CA SER A 10 -18.69 18.92 -8.65
C SER A 10 -17.21 19.16 -8.89
N ILE A 11 -16.37 18.19 -8.50
CA ILE A 11 -14.92 18.24 -8.74
C ILE A 11 -14.64 17.88 -10.19
N THR A 12 -13.98 18.80 -10.93
CA THR A 12 -13.58 18.58 -12.30
C THR A 12 -12.09 18.24 -12.46
N TYR A 13 -11.30 18.57 -11.45
CA TYR A 13 -9.86 18.26 -11.40
C TYR A 13 -9.40 18.20 -9.94
N ARG A 14 -8.43 17.35 -9.67
CA ARG A 14 -7.71 17.33 -8.39
C ARG A 14 -6.22 17.05 -8.63
N GLY A 15 -5.36 17.70 -7.88
CA GLY A 15 -3.92 17.55 -7.96
C GLY A 15 -3.20 18.86 -7.70
N THR A 16 -1.97 18.94 -8.15
CA THR A 16 -1.21 20.19 -8.11
C THR A 16 -1.76 21.19 -9.12
N LEU A 17 -1.60 22.48 -8.82
CA LEU A 17 -2.04 23.52 -9.77
C LEU A 17 -1.31 23.36 -11.08
N PRO A 18 -2.03 23.37 -12.23
CA PRO A 18 -1.40 23.33 -13.54
C PRO A 18 -0.66 24.64 -13.83
N LYS A 19 0.35 24.57 -14.70
CA LYS A 19 1.08 25.76 -15.15
C LYS A 19 0.20 26.72 -15.94
N SER A 20 -0.76 26.19 -16.69
CA SER A 20 -1.74 26.97 -17.43
C SER A 20 -3.12 26.34 -17.31
N TRP A 21 -4.14 27.19 -17.26
CA TRP A 21 -5.52 26.77 -17.18
C TRP A 21 -6.41 27.81 -17.87
N ARG A 22 -7.18 27.35 -18.87
CA ARG A 22 -7.95 28.26 -19.76
C ARG A 22 -7.03 29.33 -20.34
N ASN A 23 -7.36 30.60 -20.16
CA ASN A 23 -6.56 31.73 -20.67
C ASN A 23 -5.52 32.25 -19.67
N ILE A 24 -5.29 31.52 -18.57
CA ILE A 24 -4.38 31.90 -17.50
C ILE A 24 -3.10 31.09 -17.61
N SER A 25 -1.95 31.75 -17.73
CA SER A 25 -0.62 31.14 -17.62
C SER A 25 -0.02 31.45 -16.26
N GLY A 26 0.78 30.53 -15.73
CA GLY A 26 1.41 30.69 -14.42
C GLY A 26 0.47 30.48 -13.23
N LEU A 27 -0.62 29.72 -13.41
CA LEU A 27 -1.56 29.46 -12.33
C LEU A 27 -0.88 28.78 -11.12
N ASN A 28 0.10 27.91 -11.37
CA ASN A 28 0.88 27.26 -10.32
C ASN A 28 1.67 28.26 -9.43
N LEU A 29 1.95 29.44 -9.92
CA LEU A 29 2.61 30.50 -9.15
C LEU A 29 1.67 31.18 -8.15
N SER A 30 0.38 30.94 -8.26
CA SER A 30 -0.65 31.43 -7.33
C SER A 30 -0.90 30.52 -6.15
N GLU A 31 -0.10 29.45 -5.99
CA GLU A 31 -0.19 28.56 -4.84
C GLU A 31 -0.07 29.35 -3.53
N GLY A 32 -1.00 29.11 -2.61
CA GLY A 32 -1.10 29.85 -1.36
C GLY A 32 -1.99 31.09 -1.42
N ASN A 33 -2.36 31.58 -2.60
CA ASN A 33 -3.31 32.67 -2.76
C ASN A 33 -4.73 32.13 -2.94
N ASP A 34 -5.28 31.58 -1.87
CA ASP A 34 -6.56 30.85 -1.89
C ASP A 34 -7.75 31.75 -2.27
N ASP A 35 -7.73 33.02 -1.88
CA ASP A 35 -8.79 33.97 -2.24
C ASP A 35 -8.87 34.18 -3.75
N TYR A 36 -7.72 34.35 -4.40
CA TYR A 36 -7.66 34.48 -5.86
C TYR A 36 -8.05 33.17 -6.55
N LEU A 37 -7.51 32.05 -6.09
CA LEU A 37 -7.80 30.73 -6.65
C LEU A 37 -9.29 30.39 -6.55
N LYS A 38 -9.93 30.75 -5.44
CA LYS A 38 -11.36 30.58 -5.24
C LYS A 38 -12.21 31.28 -6.28
N THR A 39 -11.81 32.47 -6.70
CA THR A 39 -12.51 33.21 -7.78
C THR A 39 -12.50 32.47 -9.10
N LEU A 40 -11.53 31.57 -9.28
CA LEU A 40 -11.36 30.73 -10.49
C LEU A 40 -11.98 29.34 -10.33
N GLY A 41 -12.55 29.05 -9.16
CA GLY A 41 -13.11 27.72 -8.84
C GLY A 41 -12.09 26.72 -8.27
N TRP A 42 -10.90 27.19 -7.92
CA TRP A 42 -9.85 26.37 -7.31
C TRP A 42 -9.87 26.51 -5.78
N VAL A 43 -9.96 25.40 -5.10
CA VAL A 43 -9.95 25.35 -3.63
C VAL A 43 -8.94 24.33 -3.13
N PRO A 44 -8.39 24.49 -1.91
CA PRO A 44 -7.51 23.48 -1.33
C PRO A 44 -8.19 22.10 -1.27
N TYR A 45 -7.41 21.07 -1.57
CA TYR A 45 -7.85 19.67 -1.47
C TYR A 45 -7.12 19.02 -0.30
N ILE A 46 -7.89 18.57 0.69
CA ILE A 46 -7.37 18.00 1.93
C ILE A 46 -7.70 16.51 1.98
N GLU A 47 -6.68 15.69 2.12
CA GLU A 47 -6.83 14.26 2.33
C GLU A 47 -6.77 13.95 3.82
N VAL A 48 -7.79 13.27 4.33
CA VAL A 48 -7.83 12.81 5.72
C VAL A 48 -7.62 11.30 5.73
N PRO A 49 -6.42 10.83 6.06
CA PRO A 49 -6.15 9.40 6.16
C PRO A 49 -6.81 8.81 7.41
N ILE A 50 -7.07 7.52 7.37
CA ILE A 50 -7.50 6.73 8.52
C ILE A 50 -6.56 5.57 8.76
N GLU A 51 -6.46 5.12 9.99
CA GLU A 51 -5.74 3.90 10.32
C GLU A 51 -6.59 2.68 9.96
N ILE A 52 -5.99 1.74 9.23
CA ILE A 52 -6.62 0.48 8.86
C ILE A 52 -6.10 -0.61 9.80
N GLY A 53 -7.00 -1.23 10.55
CA GLY A 53 -6.68 -2.34 11.45
C GLY A 53 -6.37 -3.64 10.70
N VAL A 54 -5.98 -4.66 11.47
CA VAL A 54 -5.49 -5.95 10.92
C VAL A 54 -6.55 -6.64 10.05
N ASP A 55 -7.80 -6.60 10.46
CA ASP A 55 -8.92 -7.25 9.77
C ASP A 55 -9.82 -6.25 9.03
N GLU A 56 -9.27 -5.11 8.69
CA GLU A 56 -9.97 -4.04 7.98
C GLU A 56 -9.30 -3.76 6.62
N THR A 57 -10.07 -3.23 5.69
CA THR A 57 -9.57 -2.79 4.38
C THR A 57 -10.16 -1.44 4.03
N GLY A 58 -9.50 -0.72 3.14
CA GLY A 58 -10.01 0.54 2.62
C GLY A 58 -11.33 0.33 1.86
N ASP A 59 -12.25 1.27 1.99
CA ASP A 59 -13.57 1.25 1.36
C ASP A 59 -13.86 2.58 0.65
N GLY A 60 -12.89 3.05 -0.12
CA GLY A 60 -13.00 4.32 -0.84
C GLY A 60 -12.87 5.54 0.07
N GLU A 61 -13.46 6.63 -0.35
CA GLU A 61 -13.44 7.90 0.38
C GLU A 61 -14.77 8.63 0.24
N ASP A 62 -15.12 9.40 1.26
CA ASP A 62 -16.19 10.39 1.19
C ASP A 62 -15.61 11.76 0.90
N THR A 63 -16.15 12.45 -0.08
CA THR A 63 -15.72 13.78 -0.47
C THR A 63 -16.73 14.81 -0.02
N VAL A 64 -16.28 15.80 0.75
CA VAL A 64 -17.09 16.95 1.18
C VAL A 64 -16.60 18.18 0.45
N VAL A 65 -17.45 18.78 -0.35
CA VAL A 65 -17.20 20.01 -1.11
C VAL A 65 -17.83 21.18 -0.38
N THR A 66 -17.00 22.14 0.01
CA THR A 66 -17.47 23.40 0.59
C THR A 66 -17.05 24.58 -0.30
N GLU A 67 -17.45 25.78 0.04
CA GLU A 67 -17.03 26.97 -0.71
C GLU A 67 -15.55 27.30 -0.57
N THR A 68 -14.88 26.77 0.45
CA THR A 68 -13.49 27.11 0.80
C THR A 68 -12.51 25.97 0.63
N GLU A 69 -12.98 24.72 0.59
CA GLU A 69 -12.11 23.55 0.51
C GLU A 69 -12.86 22.31 0.04
N VAL A 70 -12.11 21.32 -0.41
CA VAL A 70 -12.61 19.95 -0.66
C VAL A 70 -11.87 19.02 0.30
N THR A 71 -12.61 18.26 1.09
CA THR A 71 -12.07 17.28 2.03
C THR A 71 -12.41 15.88 1.57
N ALA A 72 -11.40 15.05 1.35
CA ALA A 72 -11.55 13.63 1.08
C ALA A 72 -11.23 12.83 2.35
N ILE A 73 -12.22 12.17 2.90
CA ILE A 73 -12.11 11.38 4.12
C ILE A 73 -12.09 9.90 3.74
N ALA A 74 -10.96 9.25 3.93
CA ALA A 74 -10.83 7.83 3.66
C ALA A 74 -11.78 7.02 4.56
N LYS A 75 -12.34 5.96 4.00
CA LYS A 75 -13.24 5.03 4.71
C LYS A 75 -12.62 3.66 4.81
N LYS A 76 -13.06 2.90 5.79
CA LYS A 76 -12.66 1.51 5.98
C LYS A 76 -13.87 0.63 6.26
N ARG A 77 -13.71 -0.65 6.00
CA ARG A 77 -14.69 -1.69 6.38
C ARG A 77 -13.97 -2.92 6.92
N ALA A 78 -14.71 -3.75 7.62
CA ALA A 78 -14.19 -5.06 8.01
C ALA A 78 -13.94 -5.93 6.77
N MET A 79 -12.86 -6.71 6.78
CA MET A 79 -12.61 -7.71 5.75
C MET A 79 -13.65 -8.83 5.83
N THR A 80 -14.06 -9.34 4.67
CA THR A 80 -14.82 -10.59 4.61
C THR A 80 -13.94 -11.77 4.98
N GLU A 81 -14.55 -12.92 5.29
CA GLU A 81 -13.78 -14.14 5.60
C GLU A 81 -12.91 -14.59 4.42
N ASP A 82 -13.40 -14.44 3.18
CA ASP A 82 -12.63 -14.74 1.98
C ASP A 82 -11.40 -13.82 1.83
N GLU A 83 -11.57 -12.53 2.06
CA GLU A 83 -10.47 -11.55 2.03
C GLU A 83 -9.41 -11.84 3.10
N LYS A 84 -9.84 -12.22 4.30
CA LYS A 84 -8.93 -12.64 5.38
C LYS A 84 -8.15 -13.89 4.98
N THR A 85 -8.84 -14.88 4.41
CA THR A 85 -8.23 -16.11 3.94
C THR A 85 -7.18 -15.83 2.85
N ASP A 86 -7.51 -14.98 1.87
CA ASP A 86 -6.58 -14.61 0.79
C ASP A 86 -5.36 -13.87 1.35
N ARG A 87 -5.53 -12.99 2.33
CA ARG A 87 -4.42 -12.32 3.00
C ARG A 87 -3.50 -13.32 3.71
N TYR A 88 -4.05 -14.23 4.50
CA TYR A 88 -3.26 -15.25 5.20
C TYR A 88 -2.48 -16.15 4.23
N LYS A 89 -3.12 -16.55 3.13
CA LYS A 89 -2.43 -17.31 2.08
C LYS A 89 -1.31 -16.52 1.42
N GLY A 90 -1.53 -15.24 1.14
CA GLY A 90 -0.51 -14.35 0.59
C GLY A 90 0.68 -14.18 1.52
N GLU A 91 0.45 -13.98 2.80
CA GLU A 91 1.49 -13.90 3.83
C GLU A 91 2.28 -15.21 3.94
N ALA A 92 1.59 -16.35 3.92
CA ALA A 92 2.23 -17.67 3.96
C ALA A 92 3.12 -17.90 2.73
N LEU A 93 2.67 -17.52 1.54
CA LEU A 93 3.48 -17.60 0.31
C LEU A 93 4.73 -16.72 0.36
N GLN A 94 4.61 -15.50 0.88
CA GLN A 94 5.77 -14.63 1.07
C GLN A 94 6.79 -15.24 2.04
N GLU A 95 6.32 -15.81 3.14
CA GLU A 95 7.20 -16.46 4.11
C GLU A 95 7.86 -17.72 3.56
N ILE A 96 7.14 -18.53 2.79
CA ILE A 96 7.73 -19.69 2.07
C ILE A 96 8.86 -19.22 1.15
N ASN A 97 8.61 -18.22 0.33
CA ASN A 97 9.61 -17.67 -0.57
C ASN A 97 10.83 -17.16 0.18
N ARG A 98 10.63 -16.43 1.28
CA ARG A 98 11.72 -15.96 2.13
C ARG A 98 12.55 -17.11 2.70
N LEU A 99 11.91 -18.17 3.19
CA LEU A 99 12.59 -19.34 3.75
C LEU A 99 13.34 -20.14 2.67
N GLU A 100 12.75 -20.27 1.48
CA GLU A 100 13.40 -20.95 0.36
C GLU A 100 14.61 -20.18 -0.18
N GLU A 101 14.56 -18.85 -0.20
CA GLU A 101 15.71 -18.02 -0.59
C GLU A 101 16.92 -18.17 0.35
N LEU A 102 16.72 -18.58 1.59
CA LEU A 102 17.80 -18.88 2.53
C LEU A 102 18.57 -20.15 2.16
N GLU A 103 17.97 -21.03 1.33
CA GLU A 103 18.58 -22.28 0.87
C GLU A 103 19.53 -22.03 -0.30
N THR A 104 20.59 -21.27 -0.04
CA THR A 104 21.64 -21.01 -1.04
C THR A 104 22.40 -22.27 -1.38
N PRO A 105 23.11 -22.33 -2.54
CA PRO A 105 23.95 -23.49 -2.89
C PRO A 105 24.94 -23.88 -1.79
N ARG A 106 25.51 -22.90 -1.10
CA ARG A 106 26.41 -23.15 0.03
C ARG A 106 25.67 -23.84 1.19
N ARG A 107 24.49 -23.36 1.58
CA ARG A 107 23.69 -23.96 2.65
C ARG A 107 23.25 -25.38 2.30
N LEU A 108 22.88 -25.61 1.05
CA LEU A 108 22.52 -26.95 0.58
C LEU A 108 23.71 -27.89 0.62
N ALA A 109 24.92 -27.44 0.25
CA ALA A 109 26.15 -28.22 0.36
C ALA A 109 26.48 -28.59 1.82
N GLU A 110 26.31 -27.66 2.75
CA GLU A 110 26.50 -27.90 4.19
C GLU A 110 25.50 -28.92 4.76
N ALA A 111 24.35 -29.11 4.11
CA ALA A 111 23.30 -30.04 4.52
C ALA A 111 23.44 -31.46 3.90
N LEU A 112 24.47 -31.70 3.12
CA LEU A 112 24.69 -33.03 2.53
C LEU A 112 24.93 -34.10 3.60
N PRO A 113 24.46 -35.34 3.38
CA PRO A 113 24.62 -36.43 4.36
C PRO A 113 26.06 -36.91 4.49
N ASP A 114 26.93 -36.66 3.48
CA ASP A 114 28.34 -37.01 3.49
C ASP A 114 29.11 -36.11 4.47
N GLU A 115 29.72 -36.68 5.48
CA GLU A 115 30.47 -35.93 6.52
C GLU A 115 31.69 -35.19 5.95
N SER A 116 32.20 -35.59 4.76
CA SER A 116 33.29 -34.90 4.10
C SER A 116 32.85 -33.64 3.35
N ALA A 117 31.56 -33.53 2.98
CA ALA A 117 31.00 -32.42 2.22
C ALA A 117 30.01 -31.58 3.03
N GLY A 118 29.28 -32.21 3.95
CA GLY A 118 28.30 -31.55 4.83
C GLY A 118 28.77 -31.40 6.28
N SER A 119 27.93 -30.83 7.12
CA SER A 119 28.16 -30.71 8.55
C SER A 119 26.89 -31.05 9.33
N ALA A 120 27.06 -31.47 10.60
CA ALA A 120 25.93 -31.73 11.50
C ALA A 120 25.07 -30.45 11.70
N GLU A 121 25.70 -29.28 11.81
CA GLU A 121 25.03 -27.99 11.94
C GLU A 121 24.25 -27.64 10.67
N GLY A 122 24.82 -27.85 9.48
CA GLY A 122 24.16 -27.60 8.21
C GLY A 122 22.93 -28.49 8.02
N ARG A 123 23.04 -29.78 8.36
CA ARG A 123 21.89 -30.71 8.31
C ARG A 123 20.78 -30.32 9.28
N THR A 124 21.12 -29.92 10.49
CA THR A 124 20.15 -29.46 11.49
C THR A 124 19.45 -28.19 11.02
N TRP A 125 20.21 -27.22 10.51
CA TRP A 125 19.65 -25.98 9.95
C TRP A 125 18.67 -26.28 8.82
N PHE A 126 19.05 -27.12 7.86
CA PHE A 126 18.22 -27.48 6.72
C PHE A 126 16.91 -28.15 7.15
N LYS A 127 16.97 -29.11 8.06
CA LYS A 127 15.80 -29.77 8.62
C LYS A 127 14.86 -28.78 9.32
N THR A 128 15.41 -27.85 10.08
CA THR A 128 14.64 -26.80 10.76
C THR A 128 13.98 -25.87 9.75
N ASN A 129 14.72 -25.44 8.73
CA ASN A 129 14.18 -24.56 7.69
C ASN A 129 13.06 -25.23 6.89
N ARG A 130 13.24 -26.50 6.52
CA ARG A 130 12.19 -27.28 5.83
C ARG A 130 10.97 -27.51 6.71
N GLY A 131 11.15 -27.68 8.01
CA GLY A 131 10.05 -27.72 8.97
C GLY A 131 9.22 -26.44 8.99
N LYS A 132 9.88 -25.29 8.97
CA LYS A 132 9.21 -23.97 8.90
C LYS A 132 8.43 -23.82 7.59
N ILE A 133 9.01 -24.20 6.45
CA ILE A 133 8.34 -24.18 5.15
C ILE A 133 7.10 -25.08 5.16
N ALA A 134 7.20 -26.29 5.74
CA ALA A 134 6.06 -27.19 5.84
C ALA A 134 4.90 -26.61 6.66
N ILE A 135 5.20 -25.91 7.75
CA ILE A 135 4.19 -25.21 8.56
C ILE A 135 3.49 -24.13 7.73
N GLU A 136 4.22 -23.31 6.99
CA GLU A 136 3.64 -22.27 6.14
C GLU A 136 2.82 -22.85 4.97
N ARG A 137 3.29 -23.95 4.36
CA ARG A 137 2.53 -24.64 3.30
C ARG A 137 1.19 -25.19 3.79
N ALA A 138 1.14 -25.66 5.03
CA ALA A 138 -0.11 -26.14 5.62
C ALA A 138 -1.19 -25.06 5.71
N LYS A 139 -0.81 -23.78 5.80
CA LYS A 139 -1.73 -22.64 5.79
C LYS A 139 -2.38 -22.38 4.45
N LEU A 140 -1.84 -22.95 3.37
CA LEU A 140 -2.34 -22.79 2.00
C LEU A 140 -3.43 -23.81 1.63
N SER A 141 -3.59 -24.85 2.41
CA SER A 141 -4.58 -25.92 2.17
C SER A 141 -5.92 -25.66 2.87
#